data_a894ac44a89fb0b491cd427ce064a185
#
_entry.id   a894ac44a89fb0b491cd427ce064a185
#
_cell.length_a   1.000
_cell.length_b   1.000
_cell.length_c   1.000
_cell.angle_alpha   90.00
_cell.angle_beta   90.00
_cell.angle_gamma   90.00
#
_symmetry.space_group_name_H-M   'P 1'
#
loop_
_entity.id
_entity.type
_entity.pdbx_description
1 polymer ?
#
loop_
_entity_poly.entity_id
_entity_poly.type
_entity_poly.pdbx_seq_one_letter_code
_entity_poly.pdbx_strand_id
1 'polypeptide(L)'
;MSLHALPDLPAVDRDTFRNAMAQLGAAVNVITTDGPAGVAGFTASAVCSVTDSPPTLLVCLNRSASAWPAFRDNRALCVNTLSADQHALSTLFGGKTAMADRFAAAQWQTLASGAPLLEAALISFDCEITQRVSVGTHDILFCTVLAVAQGEARQGLAWFDRGYHTFSRQDAR
;
A
#
# COMPACT_ATOMS: atom_id res chain seq x y z
N MET A 1 5.44 -30.12 16.45
CA MET A 1 4.80 -30.71 15.25
C MET A 1 5.81 -30.67 14.12
N SER A 2 6.27 -31.85 13.65
CA SER A 2 7.18 -31.90 12.50
C SER A 2 6.37 -31.62 11.23
N LEU A 3 6.73 -30.54 10.51
CA LEU A 3 6.20 -30.32 9.17
C LEU A 3 6.76 -31.43 8.28
N HIS A 4 5.89 -32.26 7.71
CA HIS A 4 6.31 -33.22 6.69
C HIS A 4 6.94 -32.42 5.52
N ALA A 5 8.15 -32.80 5.13
CA ALA A 5 8.79 -32.21 3.98
C ALA A 5 7.94 -32.48 2.75
N LEU A 6 7.58 -31.43 2.02
CA LEU A 6 6.96 -31.58 0.70
C LEU A 6 7.96 -32.17 -0.29
N PRO A 7 7.52 -32.92 -1.31
CA PRO A 7 8.40 -33.36 -2.37
C PRO A 7 9.11 -32.16 -3.00
N ASP A 8 10.36 -32.37 -3.42
CA ASP A 8 11.19 -31.34 -4.07
C ASP A 8 10.63 -31.02 -5.47
N LEU A 9 9.61 -30.17 -5.50
CA LEU A 9 8.96 -29.73 -6.73
C LEU A 9 9.60 -28.43 -7.21
N PRO A 10 9.80 -28.27 -8.53
CA PRO A 10 10.33 -27.01 -9.07
C PRO A 10 9.37 -25.87 -8.74
N ALA A 11 9.94 -24.70 -8.39
CA ALA A 11 9.17 -23.49 -8.18
C ALA A 11 8.45 -23.10 -9.49
N VAL A 12 7.25 -22.52 -9.35
CA VAL A 12 6.51 -21.94 -10.48
C VAL A 12 7.34 -20.84 -11.12
N ASP A 13 7.38 -20.78 -12.45
CA ASP A 13 8.07 -19.70 -13.17
C ASP A 13 7.43 -18.33 -12.91
N ARG A 14 8.22 -17.29 -13.16
CA ARG A 14 7.87 -15.91 -12.88
C ARG A 14 6.59 -15.44 -13.58
N ASP A 15 6.42 -15.81 -14.85
CA ASP A 15 5.31 -15.31 -15.68
C ASP A 15 4.01 -16.00 -15.30
N THR A 16 4.05 -17.29 -15.05
CA THR A 16 2.92 -18.07 -14.51
C THR A 16 2.48 -17.48 -13.16
N PHE A 17 3.42 -17.21 -12.25
CA PHE A 17 3.10 -16.59 -10.97
C PHE A 17 2.46 -15.21 -11.13
N ARG A 18 3.02 -14.33 -11.98
CA ARG A 18 2.48 -12.98 -12.22
C ARG A 18 1.09 -13.02 -12.86
N ASN A 19 0.86 -13.96 -13.78
CA ASN A 19 -0.45 -14.13 -14.41
C ASN A 19 -1.50 -14.58 -13.39
N ALA A 20 -1.15 -15.51 -12.51
CA ALA A 20 -2.03 -15.97 -11.42
C ALA A 20 -2.32 -14.82 -10.44
N MET A 21 -1.29 -14.07 -10.01
CA MET A 21 -1.47 -12.93 -9.10
C MET A 21 -2.34 -11.81 -9.68
N ALA A 22 -2.36 -11.63 -11.01
CA ALA A 22 -3.25 -10.67 -11.64
C ALA A 22 -4.75 -10.98 -11.45
N GLN A 23 -5.09 -12.23 -11.16
CA GLN A 23 -6.46 -12.67 -10.88
C GLN A 23 -6.89 -12.45 -9.41
N LEU A 24 -6.01 -11.94 -8.56
CA LEU A 24 -6.35 -11.54 -7.20
C LEU A 24 -6.72 -10.05 -7.20
N GLY A 25 -8.02 -9.77 -7.04
CA GLY A 25 -8.50 -8.40 -6.88
C GLY A 25 -8.00 -7.80 -5.57
N ALA A 26 -7.49 -6.57 -5.64
CA ALA A 26 -7.01 -5.85 -4.47
C ALA A 26 -7.34 -4.36 -4.54
N ALA A 27 -7.52 -3.72 -3.38
CA ALA A 27 -7.67 -2.27 -3.31
C ALA A 27 -6.39 -1.59 -3.81
N VAL A 28 -6.55 -0.46 -4.48
CA VAL A 28 -5.43 0.40 -4.89
C VAL A 28 -5.14 1.41 -3.79
N ASN A 29 -3.89 1.48 -3.37
CA ASN A 29 -3.45 2.37 -2.31
C ASN A 29 -2.29 3.25 -2.78
N VAL A 30 -2.23 4.47 -2.29
CA VAL A 30 -1.02 5.29 -2.26
C VAL A 30 -0.43 5.21 -0.86
N ILE A 31 0.76 4.66 -0.77
CA ILE A 31 1.51 4.54 0.47
C ILE A 31 2.44 5.73 0.57
N THR A 32 2.41 6.43 1.68
CA THR A 32 3.19 7.64 1.92
C THR A 32 4.02 7.53 3.18
N THR A 33 5.12 8.25 3.23
CA THR A 33 6.00 8.39 4.40
C THR A 33 6.55 9.79 4.47
N ASP A 34 6.88 10.24 5.66
CA ASP A 34 7.73 11.41 5.92
C ASP A 34 8.59 11.16 7.16
N GLY A 35 9.71 11.89 7.26
CA GLY A 35 10.65 11.75 8.35
C GLY A 35 12.05 12.21 7.97
N PRO A 36 13.09 11.72 8.68
CA PRO A 36 14.48 12.15 8.45
C PRO A 36 14.98 11.95 7.01
N ALA A 37 14.43 10.98 6.28
CA ALA A 37 14.79 10.71 4.88
C ALA A 37 13.90 11.47 3.87
N GLY A 38 13.05 12.38 4.35
CA GLY A 38 12.15 13.19 3.54
C GLY A 38 10.86 12.47 3.14
N VAL A 39 10.01 13.19 2.42
CA VAL A 39 8.72 12.73 1.94
C VAL A 39 8.86 11.80 0.74
N ALA A 40 8.14 10.69 0.74
CA ALA A 40 8.07 9.78 -0.39
C ALA A 40 6.74 9.02 -0.42
N GLY A 41 6.41 8.47 -1.62
CA GLY A 41 5.21 7.66 -1.78
C GLY A 41 5.26 6.80 -3.05
N PHE A 42 4.46 5.74 -3.04
CA PHE A 42 4.32 4.81 -4.16
C PHE A 42 2.92 4.19 -4.18
N THR A 43 2.52 3.67 -5.32
CA THR A 43 1.26 2.92 -5.47
C THR A 43 1.46 1.46 -5.14
N ALA A 44 0.58 0.90 -4.32
CA ALA A 44 0.59 -0.51 -3.95
C ALA A 44 -0.82 -1.11 -3.91
N SER A 45 -0.91 -2.37 -4.34
CA SER A 45 -2.04 -3.26 -4.07
C SER A 45 -1.71 -4.30 -2.99
N ALA A 46 -0.44 -4.50 -2.70
CA ALA A 46 0.04 -5.48 -1.72
C ALA A 46 -0.03 -4.93 -0.28
N VAL A 47 -1.23 -4.77 0.22
CA VAL A 47 -1.57 -4.37 1.59
C VAL A 47 -2.49 -5.42 2.19
N CYS A 48 -2.20 -5.86 3.41
CA CYS A 48 -2.98 -6.90 4.08
C CYS A 48 -3.08 -6.62 5.59
N SER A 49 -4.24 -6.92 6.17
CA SER A 49 -4.42 -6.98 7.62
C SER A 49 -3.63 -8.16 8.21
N VAL A 50 -2.96 -7.95 9.34
CA VAL A 50 -2.19 -8.98 10.05
C VAL A 50 -2.92 -9.42 11.32
N THR A 51 -3.28 -8.48 12.17
CA THR A 51 -3.98 -8.72 13.46
C THR A 51 -4.70 -7.44 13.89
N ASP A 52 -5.70 -7.61 14.74
CA ASP A 52 -6.44 -6.52 15.37
C ASP A 52 -5.97 -6.21 16.80
N SER A 53 -5.03 -6.98 17.34
CA SER A 53 -4.54 -6.82 18.71
C SER A 53 -3.01 -7.02 18.83
N PRO A 54 -2.20 -5.95 18.76
CA PRO A 54 -2.54 -4.57 18.39
C PRO A 54 -2.89 -4.45 16.90
N PRO A 55 -3.70 -3.46 16.49
CA PRO A 55 -4.06 -3.28 15.09
C PRO A 55 -2.82 -3.14 14.21
N THR A 56 -2.63 -4.10 13.33
CA THR A 56 -1.41 -4.21 12.50
C THR A 56 -1.77 -4.61 11.08
N LEU A 57 -1.19 -3.91 10.13
CA LEU A 57 -1.23 -4.27 8.71
C LEU A 57 0.18 -4.44 8.15
N LEU A 58 0.30 -5.02 6.98
CA LEU A 58 1.56 -5.09 6.23
C LEU A 58 1.46 -4.45 4.86
N VAL A 59 2.60 -3.96 4.39
CA VAL A 59 2.78 -3.40 3.04
C VAL A 59 4.02 -4.03 2.42
N CYS A 60 3.93 -4.50 1.17
CA CYS A 60 5.10 -4.99 0.44
C CYS A 60 5.65 -3.88 -0.47
N LEU A 61 6.95 -3.60 -0.35
CA LEU A 61 7.65 -2.57 -1.11
C LEU A 61 8.83 -3.17 -1.87
N ASN A 62 8.87 -2.98 -3.18
CA ASN A 62 10.01 -3.39 -4.00
C ASN A 62 11.23 -2.50 -3.67
N ARG A 63 12.37 -3.13 -3.37
CA ARG A 63 13.62 -2.42 -3.06
C ARG A 63 14.21 -1.65 -4.24
N SER A 64 13.76 -1.91 -5.47
CA SER A 64 14.14 -1.11 -6.66
C SER A 64 13.23 0.11 -6.88
N ALA A 65 12.18 0.31 -6.08
CA ALA A 65 11.30 1.47 -6.18
C ALA A 65 12.05 2.75 -5.75
N SER A 66 11.79 3.86 -6.44
CA SER A 66 12.41 5.17 -6.12
C SER A 66 12.08 5.66 -4.71
N ALA A 67 10.96 5.24 -4.14
CA ALA A 67 10.53 5.56 -2.79
C ALA A 67 11.26 4.75 -1.71
N TRP A 68 11.85 3.58 -2.05
CA TRP A 68 12.38 2.64 -1.07
C TRP A 68 13.39 3.26 -0.08
N PRO A 69 14.34 4.13 -0.47
CA PRO A 69 15.31 4.69 0.49
C PRO A 69 14.62 5.46 1.63
N ALA A 70 13.57 6.22 1.33
CA ALA A 70 12.83 6.93 2.36
C ALA A 70 12.08 5.98 3.32
N PHE A 71 11.43 4.95 2.80
CA PHE A 71 10.74 3.96 3.64
C PHE A 71 11.69 3.09 4.45
N ARG A 72 12.94 2.92 4.00
CA ARG A 72 13.98 2.23 4.78
C ARG A 72 14.33 3.00 6.05
N ASP A 73 14.41 4.32 5.98
CA ASP A 73 14.96 5.16 7.04
C ASP A 73 13.88 5.89 7.86
N ASN A 74 12.68 6.09 7.31
CA ASN A 74 11.54 6.67 8.03
C ASN A 74 10.79 5.61 8.85
N ARG A 75 10.07 6.05 9.89
CA ARG A 75 9.19 5.21 10.72
C ARG A 75 7.71 5.46 10.48
N ALA A 76 7.34 6.67 10.08
CA ALA A 76 5.96 7.04 9.76
C ALA A 76 5.54 6.43 8.42
N LEU A 77 4.32 5.93 8.33
CA LEU A 77 3.72 5.42 7.10
C LEU A 77 2.22 5.65 7.12
N CYS A 78 1.65 6.11 6.00
CA CYS A 78 0.21 6.15 5.82
C CYS A 78 -0.20 5.30 4.62
N VAL A 79 -1.21 4.45 4.80
CA VAL A 79 -1.88 3.72 3.71
C VAL A 79 -3.13 4.50 3.33
N ASN A 80 -3.14 5.10 2.14
CA ASN A 80 -4.26 5.84 1.61
C ASN A 80 -4.97 5.00 0.54
N THR A 81 -6.07 4.36 0.89
CA THR A 81 -6.89 3.59 -0.06
C THR A 81 -7.67 4.56 -0.95
N LEU A 82 -7.49 4.43 -2.26
CA LEU A 82 -8.01 5.38 -3.22
C LEU A 82 -9.51 5.22 -3.45
N SER A 83 -10.21 6.35 -3.59
CA SER A 83 -11.55 6.41 -4.17
C SER A 83 -11.49 6.21 -5.69
N ALA A 84 -12.62 5.88 -6.29
CA ALA A 84 -12.72 5.53 -7.72
C ALA A 84 -12.25 6.66 -8.66
N ASP A 85 -12.42 7.91 -8.26
CA ASP A 85 -12.05 9.11 -9.02
C ASP A 85 -10.53 9.45 -8.90
N GLN A 86 -9.80 8.80 -8.01
CA GLN A 86 -8.38 9.01 -7.79
C GLN A 86 -7.46 8.11 -8.67
N HIS A 87 -7.98 7.54 -9.75
CA HIS A 87 -7.23 6.70 -10.70
C HIS A 87 -5.95 7.39 -11.23
N ALA A 88 -6.03 8.68 -11.58
CA ALA A 88 -4.87 9.44 -12.08
C ALA A 88 -3.74 9.48 -11.04
N LEU A 89 -4.09 9.61 -9.75
CA LEU A 89 -3.11 9.62 -8.65
C LEU A 89 -2.42 8.26 -8.50
N SER A 90 -3.16 7.16 -8.65
CA SER A 90 -2.58 5.81 -8.68
C SER A 90 -1.51 5.67 -9.76
N THR A 91 -1.80 6.12 -10.97
CA THR A 91 -0.85 6.08 -12.10
C THR A 91 0.38 6.94 -11.82
N LEU A 92 0.18 8.13 -11.26
CA LEU A 92 1.24 9.08 -10.95
C LEU A 92 2.23 8.51 -9.91
N PHE A 93 1.73 7.94 -8.81
CA PHE A 93 2.56 7.35 -7.75
C PHE A 93 3.17 6.00 -8.13
N GLY A 94 2.59 5.31 -9.10
CA GLY A 94 3.14 4.08 -9.70
C GLY A 94 4.18 4.33 -10.80
N GLY A 95 4.29 5.56 -11.28
CA GLY A 95 5.14 5.96 -12.41
C GLY A 95 6.56 6.38 -12.01
N LYS A 96 7.19 7.12 -12.93
CA LYS A 96 8.57 7.63 -12.78
C LYS A 96 8.63 9.15 -12.55
N THR A 97 7.49 9.80 -12.36
CA THR A 97 7.40 11.24 -12.08
C THR A 97 8.22 11.59 -10.83
N ALA A 98 8.83 12.77 -10.79
CA ALA A 98 9.57 13.24 -9.64
C ALA A 98 8.69 13.28 -8.37
N MET A 99 9.27 12.97 -7.20
CA MET A 99 8.48 12.85 -5.97
C MET A 99 7.74 14.13 -5.63
N ALA A 100 8.38 15.30 -5.80
CA ALA A 100 7.74 16.60 -5.56
C ALA A 100 6.49 16.82 -6.41
N ASP A 101 6.53 16.43 -7.69
CA ASP A 101 5.39 16.59 -8.60
C ASP A 101 4.24 15.62 -8.25
N ARG A 102 4.57 14.41 -7.74
CA ARG A 102 3.55 13.48 -7.24
C ARG A 102 2.76 14.10 -6.10
N PHE A 103 3.45 14.68 -5.12
CA PHE A 103 2.80 15.29 -3.97
C PHE A 103 2.09 16.60 -4.30
N ALA A 104 2.56 17.36 -5.29
CA ALA A 104 1.90 18.59 -5.76
C ALA A 104 0.54 18.31 -6.44
N ALA A 105 0.26 17.08 -6.86
CA ALA A 105 -0.96 16.71 -7.58
C ALA A 105 -2.19 16.47 -6.68
N ALA A 106 -2.04 16.52 -5.35
CA ALA A 106 -3.13 16.28 -4.40
C ALA A 106 -2.99 17.14 -3.15
N GLN A 107 -4.02 17.11 -2.30
CA GLN A 107 -4.00 17.76 -0.99
C GLN A 107 -3.71 16.73 0.09
N TRP A 108 -2.89 17.12 1.04
CA TRP A 108 -2.38 16.26 2.10
C TRP A 108 -2.56 16.89 3.46
N GLN A 109 -2.87 16.08 4.45
CA GLN A 109 -2.86 16.43 5.87
C GLN A 109 -2.03 15.41 6.64
N THR A 110 -1.90 15.55 7.94
CA THR A 110 -1.17 14.62 8.80
C THR A 110 -1.98 14.27 10.03
N LEU A 111 -1.75 13.07 10.57
CA LEU A 111 -2.28 12.63 11.86
C LEU A 111 -1.13 12.34 12.83
N ALA A 112 -1.27 11.30 13.65
CA ALA A 112 -0.37 11.01 14.76
C ALA A 112 1.08 10.70 14.35
N SER A 113 1.28 9.99 13.21
CA SER A 113 2.62 9.61 12.76
C SER A 113 3.37 10.75 12.06
N GLY A 114 2.64 11.71 11.50
CA GLY A 114 3.19 12.77 10.65
C GLY A 114 3.34 12.37 9.18
N ALA A 115 3.03 11.13 8.79
CA ALA A 115 3.03 10.72 7.38
C ALA A 115 1.92 11.47 6.61
N PRO A 116 2.15 11.83 5.32
CA PRO A 116 1.14 12.48 4.51
C PRO A 116 -0.11 11.61 4.34
N LEU A 117 -1.26 12.10 4.78
CA LEU A 117 -2.57 11.50 4.63
C LEU A 117 -3.29 12.20 3.48
N LEU A 118 -3.75 11.43 2.50
CA LEU A 118 -4.44 11.94 1.31
C LEU A 118 -5.85 12.42 1.66
N GLU A 119 -6.14 13.68 1.36
CA GLU A 119 -7.53 14.18 1.43
C GLU A 119 -8.42 13.46 0.42
N ALA A 120 -9.68 13.26 0.78
CA ALA A 120 -10.67 12.55 -0.02
C ALA A 120 -10.33 11.10 -0.41
N ALA A 121 -9.36 10.47 0.27
CA ALA A 121 -9.18 9.01 0.19
C ALA A 121 -10.44 8.27 0.67
N LEU A 122 -10.66 7.05 0.19
CA LEU A 122 -11.76 6.21 0.69
C LEU A 122 -11.62 5.92 2.18
N ILE A 123 -10.40 5.60 2.58
CA ILE A 123 -9.97 5.40 3.98
C ILE A 123 -8.45 5.55 4.05
N SER A 124 -7.94 6.08 5.16
CA SER A 124 -6.50 6.16 5.42
C SER A 124 -6.15 5.55 6.77
N PHE A 125 -5.07 4.78 6.81
CA PHE A 125 -4.50 4.19 8.01
C PHE A 125 -3.16 4.87 8.29
N ASP A 126 -3.12 5.65 9.35
CA ASP A 126 -1.90 6.31 9.84
C ASP A 126 -1.13 5.36 10.76
N CYS A 127 0.11 5.06 10.44
CA CYS A 127 0.83 3.93 11.00
C CYS A 127 2.27 4.27 11.40
N GLU A 128 2.81 3.44 12.29
CA GLU A 128 4.23 3.33 12.57
C GLU A 128 4.78 1.99 12.03
N ILE A 129 5.89 2.03 11.28
CA ILE A 129 6.61 0.84 10.85
C ILE A 129 7.35 0.25 12.06
N THR A 130 6.89 -0.91 12.53
CA THR A 130 7.43 -1.57 13.72
C THR A 130 8.41 -2.70 13.40
N GLN A 131 8.28 -3.31 12.21
CA GLN A 131 9.18 -4.38 11.78
C GLN A 131 9.35 -4.35 10.26
N ARG A 132 10.53 -4.78 9.79
CA ARG A 132 10.85 -4.97 8.37
C ARG A 132 11.43 -6.35 8.15
N VAL A 133 10.95 -7.04 7.11
CA VAL A 133 11.46 -8.37 6.71
C VAL A 133 11.73 -8.35 5.22
N SER A 134 12.97 -8.65 4.84
CA SER A 134 13.36 -8.73 3.42
C SER A 134 13.10 -10.13 2.88
N VAL A 135 12.34 -10.20 1.78
CA VAL A 135 12.05 -11.44 1.05
C VAL A 135 12.29 -11.23 -0.44
N GLY A 136 13.26 -11.92 -1.01
CA GLY A 136 13.61 -11.78 -2.43
C GLY A 136 13.92 -10.32 -2.79
N THR A 137 13.13 -9.72 -3.67
CA THR A 137 13.29 -8.34 -4.17
C THR A 137 12.50 -7.30 -3.35
N HIS A 138 11.74 -7.71 -2.37
CA HIS A 138 10.82 -6.85 -1.60
C HIS A 138 11.18 -6.81 -0.12
N ASP A 139 10.78 -5.71 0.51
CA ASP A 139 10.64 -5.63 1.95
C ASP A 139 9.16 -5.70 2.33
N ILE A 140 8.85 -6.46 3.36
CA ILE A 140 7.56 -6.48 4.03
C ILE A 140 7.65 -5.53 5.22
N LEU A 141 6.84 -4.49 5.22
CA LEU A 141 6.75 -3.52 6.29
C LEU A 141 5.56 -3.87 7.17
N PHE A 142 5.78 -4.26 8.42
CA PHE A 142 4.73 -4.44 9.41
C PHE A 142 4.49 -3.10 10.10
N CYS A 143 3.24 -2.67 10.11
CA CYS A 143 2.86 -1.32 10.52
C CYS A 143 1.75 -1.39 11.56
N THR A 144 2.03 -0.88 12.76
CA THR A 144 0.99 -0.70 13.79
C THR A 144 0.15 0.52 13.43
N VAL A 145 -1.17 0.37 13.40
CA VAL A 145 -2.11 1.44 13.09
C VAL A 145 -2.28 2.32 14.33
N LEU A 146 -1.99 3.61 14.18
CA LEU A 146 -2.10 4.63 15.23
C LEU A 146 -3.41 5.41 15.14
N ALA A 147 -3.89 5.66 13.92
CA ALA A 147 -5.14 6.37 13.68
C ALA A 147 -5.76 5.93 12.34
N VAL A 148 -7.06 6.17 12.19
CA VAL A 148 -7.80 5.89 10.95
C VAL A 148 -8.63 7.12 10.60
N ALA A 149 -8.55 7.55 9.33
CA ALA A 149 -9.41 8.59 8.78
C ALA A 149 -10.29 7.98 7.69
N GLN A 150 -11.60 8.10 7.85
CA GLN A 150 -12.57 7.61 6.87
C GLN A 150 -13.05 8.76 6.00
N GLY A 151 -12.92 8.62 4.68
CA GLY A 151 -13.45 9.57 3.72
C GLY A 151 -14.94 9.39 3.44
N GLU A 152 -15.52 10.38 2.79
CA GLU A 152 -16.95 10.40 2.41
C GLU A 152 -17.23 9.61 1.11
N ALA A 153 -16.20 9.29 0.33
CA ALA A 153 -16.33 8.56 -0.92
C ALA A 153 -17.04 7.22 -0.72
N ARG A 154 -17.95 6.90 -1.62
CA ARG A 154 -18.74 5.66 -1.57
C ARG A 154 -18.23 4.57 -2.51
N GLN A 155 -17.31 4.93 -3.40
CA GLN A 155 -16.72 4.02 -4.37
C GLN A 155 -15.22 3.95 -4.19
N GLY A 156 -14.69 2.73 -4.13
CA GLY A 156 -13.27 2.44 -4.06
C GLY A 156 -12.69 2.03 -5.40
N LEU A 157 -11.39 2.17 -5.54
CA LEU A 157 -10.61 1.74 -6.70
C LEU A 157 -9.97 0.39 -6.42
N ALA A 158 -10.17 -0.57 -7.33
CA ALA A 158 -9.54 -1.89 -7.28
C ALA A 158 -8.65 -2.12 -8.50
N TRP A 159 -7.68 -3.01 -8.32
CA TRP A 159 -6.85 -3.55 -9.39
C TRP A 159 -7.15 -5.05 -9.53
N PHE A 160 -7.57 -5.47 -10.73
CA PHE A 160 -7.87 -6.85 -11.06
C PHE A 160 -7.61 -7.07 -12.54
N ASP A 161 -7.04 -8.21 -12.89
CA ASP A 161 -6.71 -8.62 -14.27
C ASP A 161 -5.99 -7.52 -15.08
N ARG A 162 -5.02 -6.84 -14.44
CA ARG A 162 -4.23 -5.74 -14.99
C ARG A 162 -5.06 -4.52 -15.41
N GLY A 163 -6.23 -4.34 -14.84
CA GLY A 163 -7.12 -3.22 -15.08
C GLY A 163 -7.63 -2.58 -13.79
N TYR A 164 -8.04 -1.32 -13.87
CA TYR A 164 -8.74 -0.65 -12.79
C TYR A 164 -10.23 -0.96 -12.83
N HIS A 165 -10.78 -1.23 -11.66
CA HIS A 165 -12.20 -1.47 -11.45
C HIS A 165 -12.70 -0.60 -10.30
N THR A 166 -14.00 -0.36 -10.25
CA THR A 166 -14.64 0.35 -9.14
C THR A 166 -15.58 -0.59 -8.39
N PHE A 167 -15.67 -0.40 -7.09
CA PHE A 167 -16.63 -1.11 -6.24
C PHE A 167 -17.31 -0.11 -5.31
N SER A 168 -18.59 -0.32 -5.07
CA SER A 168 -19.42 0.59 -4.28
C SER A 168 -19.75 -0.02 -2.93
N ARG A 169 -19.83 0.84 -1.90
CA ARG A 169 -20.44 0.46 -0.63
C ARG A 169 -21.91 0.13 -0.89
N GLN A 170 -22.37 -1.01 -0.38
CA GLN A 170 -23.79 -1.30 -0.37
C GLN A 170 -24.45 -0.42 0.70
N ASP A 171 -25.67 0.07 0.39
CA ASP A 171 -26.46 0.74 1.42
C ASP A 171 -26.76 -0.27 2.54
N ALA A 172 -26.66 0.20 3.77
CA ALA A 172 -27.02 -0.63 4.93
C ALA A 172 -28.48 -1.10 4.75
N ARG A 173 -28.68 -2.42 4.75
CA ARG A 173 -30.01 -3.02 4.74
C ARG A 173 -30.69 -2.81 6.07
#